data_2b598d3a7ee1935de7f841130913f993
#
_entry.id   2b598d3a7ee1935de7f841130913f993
#
_cell.length_a   1.000
_cell.length_b   1.000
_cell.length_c   1.000
_cell.angle_alpha   90.00
_cell.angle_beta   90.00
_cell.angle_gamma   90.00
#
_symmetry.space_group_name_H-M   'P 1'
#
loop_
_entity.id
_entity.type
_entity.pdbx_description
1 polymer ?
#
loop_
_entity_poly.entity_id
_entity_poly.type
_entity_poly.pdbx_seq_one_letter_code
_entity_poly.pdbx_strand_id
1 'polypeptide(L)'
;MIFFTRKVFALLFALLVFNGCASLQTRQPQDFWARLDGIRQGDIIDTRTGKAVGFQSFIEQASKARIVYVGEVHTRREDHEVQLKVLRGLHAAGPVVLAMEMFPREKQPVLDRFSRGELTEQQFLEEVDWENVWGYPFELYRDILFFARDRGIPILALNAPPEVVRKIGREGLSSLTREEKERIAQDLRLHNSPYREIMKDRFEQHVRGNIKSFDTFYEAQLTWEETMAETLAQALNRYAPNVTIVALIGKGHMSHGLGVPKWVASLVPHAHITVTPVPMNYPHSVVDPDLGNYVWITEAVVTRHRGRLGIMILPIEEQEGVRVMSVSPGSAAQRAGLQAGDVILRIDDKTVRTFEDMHGELQKQRRTHRFLLLRGNEEIAITVEME
;
A
#
# COMPACT_ATOMS: atom_id res chain seq x y z
N MET A 1 61.14 -55.94 -31.75
CA MET A 1 61.51 -54.56 -31.42
C MET A 1 60.89 -53.63 -32.45
N ILE A 2 59.61 -53.23 -32.25
CA ILE A 2 58.88 -52.44 -33.20
C ILE A 2 58.25 -51.30 -32.44
N PHE A 3 58.69 -50.06 -32.71
CA PHE A 3 58.15 -48.82 -32.15
C PHE A 3 56.91 -48.43 -32.90
N PHE A 4 55.76 -48.28 -32.19
CA PHE A 4 54.55 -47.70 -32.69
C PHE A 4 54.44 -46.24 -32.19
N THR A 5 54.60 -45.31 -33.10
CA THR A 5 54.38 -43.88 -32.87
C THR A 5 52.88 -43.59 -32.99
N ARG A 6 52.22 -43.19 -31.87
CA ARG A 6 50.87 -42.64 -31.87
C ARG A 6 50.89 -41.14 -32.17
N LYS A 7 50.34 -40.73 -33.29
CA LYS A 7 49.97 -39.34 -33.59
C LYS A 7 48.76 -38.95 -32.80
N VAL A 8 48.91 -37.98 -31.92
CA VAL A 8 47.79 -37.33 -31.22
C VAL A 8 47.26 -36.18 -32.08
N PHE A 9 46.04 -36.30 -32.57
CA PHE A 9 45.29 -35.23 -33.21
C PHE A 9 44.73 -34.33 -32.12
N ALA A 10 45.23 -33.09 -32.00
CA ALA A 10 44.66 -32.06 -31.13
C ALA A 10 43.53 -31.36 -31.89
N LEU A 11 42.27 -31.67 -31.53
CA LEU A 11 41.10 -30.88 -31.94
C LEU A 11 41.03 -29.63 -31.08
N LEU A 12 41.33 -28.49 -31.68
CA LEU A 12 41.02 -27.16 -31.08
C LEU A 12 39.52 -26.96 -31.17
N PHE A 13 38.84 -27.09 -30.02
CA PHE A 13 37.46 -26.59 -29.83
C PHE A 13 37.54 -25.11 -29.46
N ALA A 14 37.27 -24.25 -30.44
CA ALA A 14 37.11 -22.80 -30.17
C ALA A 14 35.75 -22.59 -29.45
N LEU A 15 35.80 -22.44 -28.15
CA LEU A 15 34.66 -21.93 -27.36
C LEU A 15 34.45 -20.44 -27.67
N LEU A 16 33.50 -20.14 -28.53
CA LEU A 16 32.92 -18.82 -28.66
C LEU A 16 32.09 -18.53 -27.40
N VAL A 17 32.70 -17.93 -26.41
CA VAL A 17 31.99 -17.32 -25.27
C VAL A 17 31.27 -16.08 -25.81
N PHE A 18 29.99 -16.21 -26.13
CA PHE A 18 29.11 -15.06 -26.28
C PHE A 18 28.95 -14.43 -24.91
N ASN A 19 29.76 -13.43 -24.63
CA ASN A 19 29.50 -12.45 -23.57
C ASN A 19 28.28 -11.59 -23.99
N GLY A 20 27.09 -12.15 -23.85
CA GLY A 20 25.87 -11.39 -23.82
C GLY A 20 25.76 -10.68 -22.45
N CYS A 21 26.49 -9.58 -22.27
CA CYS A 21 26.10 -8.59 -21.29
C CYS A 21 24.74 -8.02 -21.74
N ALA A 22 23.64 -8.66 -21.35
CA ALA A 22 22.36 -7.99 -21.30
C ALA A 22 22.53 -6.93 -20.21
N SER A 23 22.91 -5.72 -20.61
CA SER A 23 22.76 -4.54 -19.79
C SER A 23 21.28 -4.47 -19.43
N LEU A 24 20.96 -4.70 -18.17
CA LEU A 24 19.70 -4.28 -17.57
C LEU A 24 19.69 -2.76 -17.72
N GLN A 25 19.23 -2.27 -18.87
CA GLN A 25 18.88 -0.88 -19.03
C GLN A 25 17.74 -0.63 -18.05
N THR A 26 18.05 -0.05 -16.92
CA THR A 26 17.07 0.58 -16.05
C THR A 26 16.30 1.59 -16.91
N ARG A 27 15.09 1.24 -17.31
CA ARG A 27 14.22 2.13 -18.07
C ARG A 27 14.00 3.38 -17.23
N GLN A 28 14.33 4.54 -17.77
CA GLN A 28 14.03 5.80 -17.10
C GLN A 28 12.50 5.97 -17.04
N PRO A 29 11.94 6.36 -15.89
CA PRO A 29 10.49 6.55 -15.71
C PRO A 29 9.88 7.48 -16.78
N GLN A 30 10.59 8.49 -17.20
CA GLN A 30 10.18 9.45 -18.24
C GLN A 30 9.91 8.79 -19.61
N ASP A 31 10.61 7.69 -19.95
CA ASP A 31 10.43 7.00 -21.23
C ASP A 31 9.13 6.18 -21.29
N PHE A 32 8.59 5.78 -20.14
CA PHE A 32 7.34 5.04 -20.07
C PHE A 32 6.16 5.92 -20.45
N TRP A 33 6.07 7.12 -19.86
CA TRP A 33 4.96 8.05 -20.10
C TRP A 33 5.07 8.78 -21.45
N ALA A 34 6.27 9.03 -21.95
CA ALA A 34 6.48 9.60 -23.29
C ALA A 34 5.95 8.70 -24.41
N ARG A 35 5.69 7.42 -24.16
CA ARG A 35 5.11 6.45 -25.11
C ARG A 35 3.59 6.37 -25.04
N LEU A 36 2.97 7.01 -24.05
CA LEU A 36 1.55 6.93 -23.78
C LEU A 36 0.83 8.17 -24.32
N ASP A 37 0.92 8.39 -25.65
CA ASP A 37 0.13 9.42 -26.30
C ASP A 37 -1.37 9.14 -26.15
N GLY A 38 -2.10 10.12 -25.62
CA GLY A 38 -3.56 10.06 -25.56
C GLY A 38 -4.18 9.23 -24.43
N ILE A 39 -3.47 9.02 -23.31
CA ILE A 39 -4.01 8.35 -22.09
C ILE A 39 -5.32 9.02 -21.68
N ARG A 40 -6.30 8.19 -21.31
CA ARG A 40 -7.62 8.62 -20.84
C ARG A 40 -7.92 7.97 -19.49
N GLN A 41 -8.77 8.61 -18.73
CA GLN A 41 -9.39 7.99 -17.56
C GLN A 41 -10.08 6.68 -17.95
N GLY A 42 -9.81 5.63 -17.19
CA GLY A 42 -10.32 4.29 -17.42
C GLY A 42 -9.40 3.39 -18.24
N ASP A 43 -8.34 3.93 -18.85
CA ASP A 43 -7.37 3.12 -19.57
C ASP A 43 -6.63 2.16 -18.63
N ILE A 44 -6.42 0.93 -19.09
CA ILE A 44 -5.65 -0.09 -18.41
C ILE A 44 -4.38 -0.30 -19.24
N ILE A 45 -3.23 0.05 -18.71
CA ILE A 45 -1.96 0.00 -19.41
C ILE A 45 -1.19 -1.25 -19.00
N ASP A 46 -0.87 -2.13 -19.95
CA ASP A 46 0.11 -3.20 -19.76
C ASP A 46 1.51 -2.56 -19.66
N THR A 47 2.13 -2.60 -18.51
CA THR A 47 3.42 -1.92 -18.25
C THR A 47 4.57 -2.52 -19.05
N ARG A 48 4.48 -3.79 -19.42
CA ARG A 48 5.48 -4.48 -20.24
C ARG A 48 5.51 -3.97 -21.69
N THR A 49 4.32 -3.66 -22.23
CA THR A 49 4.20 -3.20 -23.65
C THR A 49 4.02 -1.70 -23.77
N GLY A 50 3.62 -1.02 -22.71
CA GLY A 50 3.22 0.39 -22.73
C GLY A 50 1.92 0.64 -23.50
N LYS A 51 1.09 -0.37 -23.72
CA LYS A 51 -0.16 -0.25 -24.50
C LYS A 51 -1.38 -0.34 -23.62
N ALA A 52 -2.40 0.43 -23.96
CA ALA A 52 -3.72 0.28 -23.37
C ALA A 52 -4.35 -1.04 -23.83
N VAL A 53 -4.99 -1.73 -22.90
CA VAL A 53 -5.75 -2.96 -23.15
C VAL A 53 -7.21 -2.77 -22.75
N GLY A 54 -8.12 -3.43 -23.45
CA GLY A 54 -9.54 -3.40 -23.09
C GLY A 54 -9.79 -4.19 -21.79
N PHE A 55 -10.83 -3.79 -21.05
CA PHE A 55 -11.19 -4.44 -19.77
C PHE A 55 -11.39 -5.96 -19.91
N GLN A 56 -12.11 -6.41 -20.95
CA GLN A 56 -12.33 -7.83 -21.17
C GLN A 56 -11.02 -8.59 -21.40
N SER A 57 -10.12 -8.05 -22.21
CA SER A 57 -8.80 -8.64 -22.47
C SER A 57 -7.92 -8.67 -21.21
N PHE A 58 -8.01 -7.64 -20.38
CA PHE A 58 -7.36 -7.61 -19.07
C PHE A 58 -7.88 -8.73 -18.17
N ILE A 59 -9.22 -8.90 -18.04
CA ILE A 59 -9.83 -9.95 -17.22
C ILE A 59 -9.45 -11.35 -17.72
N GLU A 60 -9.42 -11.57 -19.05
CA GLU A 60 -8.97 -12.84 -19.64
C GLU A 60 -7.51 -13.19 -19.29
N GLN A 61 -6.64 -12.20 -19.17
CA GLN A 61 -5.27 -12.44 -18.71
C GLN A 61 -5.22 -12.60 -17.19
N ALA A 62 -5.92 -11.76 -16.45
CA ALA A 62 -5.92 -11.76 -15.00
C ALA A 62 -6.52 -13.05 -14.41
N SER A 63 -7.54 -13.64 -15.05
CA SER A 63 -8.15 -14.89 -14.62
C SER A 63 -7.23 -16.13 -14.75
N LYS A 64 -6.11 -16.02 -15.45
CA LYS A 64 -5.08 -17.07 -15.50
C LYS A 64 -4.11 -17.05 -14.32
N ALA A 65 -4.13 -15.95 -13.56
CA ALA A 65 -3.30 -15.82 -12.36
C ALA A 65 -3.97 -16.48 -11.15
N ARG A 66 -3.14 -16.99 -10.23
CA ARG A 66 -3.61 -17.53 -8.95
C ARG A 66 -3.91 -16.42 -7.95
N ILE A 67 -3.17 -15.30 -8.03
CA ILE A 67 -3.44 -14.10 -7.24
C ILE A 67 -3.45 -12.87 -8.16
N VAL A 68 -4.46 -12.04 -8.00
CA VAL A 68 -4.52 -10.70 -8.59
C VAL A 68 -4.49 -9.69 -7.44
N TYR A 69 -3.37 -9.00 -7.30
CA TYR A 69 -3.21 -7.92 -6.32
C TYR A 69 -3.75 -6.62 -6.91
N VAL A 70 -4.61 -5.95 -6.18
CA VAL A 70 -5.15 -4.63 -6.59
C VAL A 70 -4.81 -3.62 -5.51
N GLY A 71 -3.91 -2.72 -5.86
CA GLY A 71 -3.39 -1.71 -4.94
C GLY A 71 -4.37 -0.59 -4.64
N GLU A 72 -4.18 0.10 -3.51
CA GLU A 72 -4.96 1.27 -3.16
C GLU A 72 -4.14 2.34 -2.42
N VAL A 73 -4.63 3.55 -2.44
CA VAL A 73 -4.43 4.56 -1.40
C VAL A 73 -5.72 4.56 -0.57
N HIS A 74 -5.63 4.22 0.70
CA HIS A 74 -6.77 3.91 1.59
C HIS A 74 -7.89 4.96 1.62
N THR A 75 -7.62 6.20 1.27
CA THR A 75 -8.58 7.31 1.26
C THR A 75 -9.13 7.61 -0.13
N ARG A 76 -8.72 6.88 -1.17
CA ARG A 76 -9.11 7.18 -2.55
C ARG A 76 -10.25 6.30 -3.04
N ARG A 77 -11.43 6.88 -3.17
CA ARG A 77 -12.64 6.21 -3.69
C ARG A 77 -12.40 5.56 -5.05
N GLU A 78 -11.68 6.23 -5.95
CA GLU A 78 -11.41 5.75 -7.31
C GLU A 78 -10.59 4.46 -7.31
N ASP A 79 -9.71 4.29 -6.34
CA ASP A 79 -8.93 3.06 -6.19
C ASP A 79 -9.84 1.90 -5.76
N HIS A 80 -10.78 2.13 -4.84
CA HIS A 80 -11.77 1.13 -4.42
C HIS A 80 -12.79 0.79 -5.53
N GLU A 81 -13.12 1.75 -6.39
CA GLU A 81 -13.92 1.48 -7.58
C GLU A 81 -13.21 0.56 -8.56
N VAL A 82 -11.90 0.72 -8.75
CA VAL A 82 -11.08 -0.20 -9.55
C VAL A 82 -11.07 -1.58 -8.91
N GLN A 83 -10.86 -1.68 -7.59
CA GLN A 83 -10.90 -2.95 -6.85
C GLN A 83 -12.24 -3.68 -7.07
N LEU A 84 -13.34 -2.97 -6.94
CA LEU A 84 -14.69 -3.55 -7.17
C LEU A 84 -14.89 -4.00 -8.61
N LYS A 85 -14.44 -3.21 -9.60
CA LYS A 85 -14.51 -3.58 -11.03
C LYS A 85 -13.70 -4.84 -11.33
N VAL A 86 -12.48 -4.94 -10.79
CA VAL A 86 -11.63 -6.13 -10.96
C VAL A 86 -12.27 -7.35 -10.30
N LEU A 87 -12.75 -7.23 -9.06
CA LEU A 87 -13.41 -8.32 -8.35
C LEU A 87 -14.65 -8.83 -9.12
N ARG A 88 -15.49 -7.92 -9.61
CA ARG A 88 -16.68 -8.27 -10.42
C ARG A 88 -16.30 -8.97 -11.72
N GLY A 89 -15.30 -8.47 -12.42
CA GLY A 89 -14.85 -9.06 -13.68
C GLY A 89 -14.27 -10.47 -13.49
N LEU A 90 -13.43 -10.66 -12.48
CA LEU A 90 -12.87 -11.97 -12.17
C LEU A 90 -13.91 -12.96 -11.67
N HIS A 91 -14.86 -12.52 -10.84
CA HIS A 91 -15.98 -13.35 -10.40
C HIS A 91 -16.87 -13.80 -11.57
N ALA A 92 -17.08 -12.96 -12.58
CA ALA A 92 -17.79 -13.33 -13.80
C ALA A 92 -17.01 -14.33 -14.67
N ALA A 93 -15.68 -14.34 -14.58
CA ALA A 93 -14.81 -15.25 -15.32
C ALA A 93 -14.59 -16.62 -14.62
N GLY A 94 -14.79 -16.69 -13.30
CA GLY A 94 -14.60 -17.91 -12.54
C GLY A 94 -14.71 -17.74 -11.02
N PRO A 95 -14.44 -18.82 -10.26
CA PRO A 95 -14.49 -18.75 -8.81
C PRO A 95 -13.37 -17.87 -8.25
N VAL A 96 -13.73 -17.02 -7.27
CA VAL A 96 -12.80 -16.09 -6.62
C VAL A 96 -12.89 -16.18 -5.11
N VAL A 97 -11.82 -15.75 -4.46
CA VAL A 97 -11.73 -15.47 -3.03
C VAL A 97 -11.24 -14.03 -2.88
N LEU A 98 -11.87 -13.25 -2.03
CA LEU A 98 -11.47 -11.90 -1.71
C LEU A 98 -10.53 -11.92 -0.50
N ALA A 99 -9.33 -11.38 -0.62
CA ALA A 99 -8.35 -11.30 0.46
C ALA A 99 -8.07 -9.81 0.76
N MET A 100 -8.15 -9.40 2.03
CA MET A 100 -8.13 -7.99 2.40
C MET A 100 -7.13 -7.68 3.51
N GLU A 101 -6.27 -6.70 3.27
CA GLU A 101 -5.33 -6.15 4.25
C GLU A 101 -6.03 -5.55 5.47
N MET A 102 -7.23 -5.02 5.29
CA MET A 102 -8.00 -4.28 6.28
C MET A 102 -8.33 -5.08 7.55
N PHE A 103 -8.19 -6.41 7.50
CA PHE A 103 -8.59 -7.30 8.57
C PHE A 103 -7.42 -8.10 9.13
N PRO A 104 -7.16 -8.05 10.44
CA PRO A 104 -6.23 -8.95 11.09
C PRO A 104 -6.78 -10.39 11.10
N ARG A 105 -5.87 -11.37 11.05
CA ARG A 105 -6.17 -12.82 10.96
C ARG A 105 -7.21 -13.30 11.96
N GLU A 106 -7.19 -12.76 13.16
CA GLU A 106 -8.10 -13.11 14.24
C GLU A 106 -9.56 -12.73 14.00
N LYS A 107 -9.81 -11.84 13.04
CA LYS A 107 -11.16 -11.46 12.61
C LYS A 107 -11.76 -12.43 11.56
N GLN A 108 -11.02 -13.47 11.14
CA GLN A 108 -11.52 -14.45 10.18
C GLN A 108 -12.90 -15.04 10.54
N PRO A 109 -13.18 -15.44 11.81
CA PRO A 109 -14.51 -15.95 12.15
C PRO A 109 -15.66 -14.97 11.91
N VAL A 110 -15.41 -13.67 12.07
CA VAL A 110 -16.40 -12.62 11.78
C VAL A 110 -16.63 -12.49 10.29
N LEU A 111 -15.54 -12.50 9.50
CA LEU A 111 -15.62 -12.45 8.03
C LEU A 111 -16.35 -13.68 7.47
N ASP A 112 -16.13 -14.86 8.01
CA ASP A 112 -16.82 -16.09 7.60
C ASP A 112 -18.34 -15.98 7.83
N ARG A 113 -18.77 -15.42 8.96
CA ARG A 113 -20.19 -15.19 9.27
C ARG A 113 -20.79 -14.11 8.36
N PHE A 114 -20.03 -13.03 8.12
CA PHE A 114 -20.47 -11.97 7.22
C PHE A 114 -20.64 -12.48 5.79
N SER A 115 -19.66 -13.25 5.28
CA SER A 115 -19.73 -13.85 3.93
C SER A 115 -20.93 -14.78 3.73
N ARG A 116 -21.42 -15.42 4.81
CA ARG A 116 -22.63 -16.24 4.80
C ARG A 116 -23.92 -15.44 4.99
N GLY A 117 -23.84 -14.11 5.14
CA GLY A 117 -25.00 -13.26 5.36
C GLY A 117 -25.62 -13.35 6.75
N GLU A 118 -24.87 -13.87 7.74
CA GLU A 118 -25.35 -14.07 9.13
C GLU A 118 -25.30 -12.78 9.96
N LEU A 119 -24.61 -11.73 9.47
CA LEU A 119 -24.45 -10.46 10.16
C LEU A 119 -25.06 -9.31 9.38
N THR A 120 -25.75 -8.43 10.08
CA THR A 120 -26.09 -7.09 9.55
C THR A 120 -24.82 -6.25 9.44
N GLU A 121 -24.92 -5.13 8.70
CA GLU A 121 -23.78 -4.18 8.59
C GLU A 121 -23.32 -3.69 9.96
N GLN A 122 -24.26 -3.29 10.82
CA GLN A 122 -23.94 -2.81 12.15
C GLN A 122 -23.25 -3.88 13.01
N GLN A 123 -23.78 -5.11 13.04
CA GLN A 123 -23.15 -6.22 13.76
C GLN A 123 -21.75 -6.52 13.22
N PHE A 124 -21.57 -6.47 11.91
CA PHE A 124 -20.27 -6.69 11.30
C PHE A 124 -19.25 -5.63 11.76
N LEU A 125 -19.60 -4.34 11.70
CA LEU A 125 -18.73 -3.24 12.10
C LEU A 125 -18.37 -3.30 13.58
N GLU A 126 -19.32 -3.63 14.43
CA GLU A 126 -19.12 -3.80 15.88
C GLU A 126 -18.19 -4.98 16.17
N GLU A 127 -18.46 -6.17 15.61
CA GLU A 127 -17.69 -7.39 15.90
C GLU A 127 -16.27 -7.34 15.28
N VAL A 128 -16.11 -6.71 14.12
CA VAL A 128 -14.79 -6.53 13.52
C VAL A 128 -14.00 -5.42 14.21
N ASP A 129 -14.68 -4.52 14.92
CA ASP A 129 -14.12 -3.33 15.55
C ASP A 129 -13.43 -2.41 14.53
N TRP A 130 -14.19 -2.05 13.47
CA TRP A 130 -13.66 -1.39 12.29
C TRP A 130 -12.88 -0.10 12.58
N GLU A 131 -13.36 0.72 13.51
CA GLU A 131 -12.71 2.00 13.85
C GLU A 131 -11.32 1.80 14.47
N ASN A 132 -11.15 0.81 15.34
CA ASN A 132 -9.86 0.56 16.00
C ASN A 132 -8.92 -0.30 15.17
N VAL A 133 -9.47 -1.19 14.33
CA VAL A 133 -8.70 -2.11 13.50
C VAL A 133 -8.19 -1.43 12.24
N TRP A 134 -9.05 -0.65 11.55
CA TRP A 134 -8.70 -0.02 10.27
C TRP A 134 -8.78 1.52 10.29
N GLY A 135 -9.85 2.08 10.81
CA GLY A 135 -9.99 3.53 11.05
C GLY A 135 -10.25 4.39 9.81
N TYR A 136 -10.30 3.83 8.61
CA TYR A 136 -10.73 4.55 7.40
C TYR A 136 -12.23 4.45 7.19
N PRO A 137 -12.88 5.43 6.50
CA PRO A 137 -14.33 5.42 6.28
C PRO A 137 -14.81 4.10 5.64
N PHE A 138 -15.74 3.42 6.30
CA PHE A 138 -16.27 2.12 5.84
C PHE A 138 -16.93 2.20 4.47
N GLU A 139 -17.51 3.34 4.15
CA GLU A 139 -18.17 3.62 2.87
C GLU A 139 -17.26 3.40 1.66
N LEU A 140 -15.95 3.50 1.83
CA LEU A 140 -14.98 3.22 0.78
C LEU A 140 -14.92 1.72 0.43
N TYR A 141 -15.15 0.87 1.40
CA TYR A 141 -15.03 -0.60 1.29
C TYR A 141 -16.39 -1.30 1.21
N ARG A 142 -17.45 -0.59 1.55
CA ARG A 142 -18.79 -1.12 1.71
C ARG A 142 -19.25 -1.91 0.49
N ASP A 143 -19.18 -1.32 -0.69
CA ASP A 143 -19.66 -1.95 -1.93
C ASP A 143 -18.88 -3.22 -2.30
N ILE A 144 -17.60 -3.28 -1.98
CA ILE A 144 -16.73 -4.46 -2.20
C ILE A 144 -17.17 -5.59 -1.27
N LEU A 145 -17.31 -5.30 0.01
CA LEU A 145 -17.68 -6.27 1.05
C LEU A 145 -19.08 -6.81 0.82
N PHE A 146 -20.04 -5.93 0.48
CA PHE A 146 -21.40 -6.35 0.19
C PHE A 146 -21.51 -7.14 -1.11
N PHE A 147 -20.75 -6.78 -2.14
CA PHE A 147 -20.68 -7.60 -3.36
C PHE A 147 -20.16 -9.01 -3.04
N ALA A 148 -19.13 -9.13 -2.23
CA ALA A 148 -18.60 -10.44 -1.81
C ALA A 148 -19.63 -11.23 -1.02
N ARG A 149 -20.27 -10.64 -0.01
CA ARG A 149 -21.34 -11.26 0.78
C ARG A 149 -22.50 -11.74 -0.09
N ASP A 150 -23.04 -10.86 -0.93
CA ASP A 150 -24.24 -11.14 -1.71
C ASP A 150 -24.01 -12.20 -2.81
N ARG A 151 -22.75 -12.51 -3.09
CA ARG A 151 -22.31 -13.56 -4.04
C ARG A 151 -21.72 -14.79 -3.35
N GLY A 152 -21.70 -14.81 -2.02
CA GLY A 152 -21.10 -15.90 -1.25
C GLY A 152 -19.59 -16.07 -1.50
N ILE A 153 -18.89 -14.99 -1.87
CA ILE A 153 -17.45 -14.98 -2.07
C ILE A 153 -16.78 -15.03 -0.68
N PRO A 154 -15.91 -16.02 -0.41
CA PRO A 154 -15.17 -16.04 0.85
C PRO A 154 -14.28 -14.81 0.99
N ILE A 155 -14.22 -14.24 2.20
CA ILE A 155 -13.36 -13.12 2.52
C ILE A 155 -12.27 -13.59 3.47
N LEU A 156 -11.00 -13.32 3.13
CA LEU A 156 -9.83 -13.68 3.93
C LEU A 156 -9.26 -12.45 4.65
N ALA A 157 -9.04 -12.58 5.94
CA ALA A 157 -8.30 -11.64 6.76
C ALA A 157 -6.80 -11.86 6.56
N LEU A 158 -6.07 -10.85 6.06
CA LEU A 158 -4.65 -11.02 5.74
C LEU A 158 -3.71 -10.57 6.84
N ASN A 159 -4.10 -9.57 7.62
CA ASN A 159 -3.16 -8.74 8.34
C ASN A 159 -2.71 -9.30 9.69
N ALA A 160 -1.58 -8.78 10.17
CA ALA A 160 -1.18 -8.90 11.57
C ALA A 160 -2.06 -8.00 12.46
N PRO A 161 -2.22 -8.33 13.75
CA PRO A 161 -2.93 -7.45 14.68
C PRO A 161 -2.26 -6.09 14.81
N PRO A 162 -2.99 -4.97 14.63
CA PRO A 162 -2.39 -3.64 14.58
C PRO A 162 -1.68 -3.24 15.87
N GLU A 163 -2.14 -3.70 17.02
CA GLU A 163 -1.48 -3.43 18.30
C GLU A 163 -0.12 -4.13 18.42
N VAL A 164 0.03 -5.32 17.83
CA VAL A 164 1.31 -6.06 17.79
C VAL A 164 2.30 -5.33 16.89
N VAL A 165 1.86 -4.91 15.69
CA VAL A 165 2.69 -4.14 14.75
C VAL A 165 3.12 -2.80 15.37
N ARG A 166 2.21 -2.08 16.03
CA ARG A 166 2.54 -0.84 16.75
C ARG A 166 3.56 -1.06 17.88
N LYS A 167 3.43 -2.17 18.63
CA LYS A 167 4.39 -2.52 19.68
C LYS A 167 5.77 -2.77 19.08
N ILE A 168 5.86 -3.54 17.99
CA ILE A 168 7.14 -3.76 17.27
C ILE A 168 7.75 -2.42 16.84
N GLY A 169 6.96 -1.52 16.26
CA GLY A 169 7.44 -0.21 15.80
C GLY A 169 8.02 0.66 16.92
N ARG A 170 7.55 0.49 18.16
CA ARG A 170 8.04 1.24 19.32
C ARG A 170 9.18 0.55 20.07
N GLU A 171 9.11 -0.76 20.22
CA GLU A 171 9.92 -1.52 21.18
C GLU A 171 10.76 -2.62 20.52
N GLY A 172 10.54 -2.88 19.22
CA GLY A 172 11.20 -3.94 18.48
C GLY A 172 10.53 -5.31 18.61
N LEU A 173 10.86 -6.20 17.68
CA LEU A 173 10.32 -7.56 17.59
C LEU A 173 10.66 -8.41 18.83
N SER A 174 11.79 -8.13 19.47
CA SER A 174 12.23 -8.83 20.69
C SER A 174 11.34 -8.57 21.91
N SER A 175 10.51 -7.51 21.89
CA SER A 175 9.60 -7.16 22.97
C SER A 175 8.34 -8.03 23.01
N LEU A 176 8.07 -8.80 21.96
CA LEU A 176 6.85 -9.61 21.86
C LEU A 176 6.86 -10.79 22.81
N THR A 177 5.73 -11.02 23.46
CA THR A 177 5.46 -12.25 24.20
C THR A 177 5.34 -13.45 23.24
N ARG A 178 5.27 -14.66 23.81
CA ARG A 178 5.07 -15.86 23.00
C ARG A 178 3.71 -15.82 22.28
N GLU A 179 2.66 -15.41 22.99
CA GLU A 179 1.29 -15.33 22.44
C GLU A 179 1.21 -14.30 21.31
N GLU A 180 1.89 -13.15 21.43
CA GLU A 180 1.95 -12.15 20.37
C GLU A 180 2.68 -12.67 19.14
N LYS A 181 3.76 -13.44 19.31
CA LYS A 181 4.50 -14.07 18.20
C LYS A 181 3.66 -15.12 17.47
N GLU A 182 2.77 -15.83 18.13
CA GLU A 182 1.88 -16.80 17.50
C GLU A 182 0.82 -16.14 16.58
N ARG A 183 0.58 -14.82 16.72
CA ARG A 183 -0.40 -14.05 15.95
C ARG A 183 0.14 -13.42 14.67
N ILE A 184 1.43 -13.54 14.42
CA ILE A 184 2.13 -12.99 13.23
C ILE A 184 2.79 -14.11 12.43
N ALA A 185 3.43 -13.77 11.30
CA ALA A 185 4.21 -14.74 10.54
C ALA A 185 5.31 -15.38 11.39
N GLN A 186 5.51 -16.68 11.21
CA GLN A 186 6.45 -17.45 12.03
C GLN A 186 7.91 -17.27 11.58
N ASP A 187 8.14 -17.11 10.26
CA ASP A 187 9.47 -16.91 9.68
C ASP A 187 9.59 -15.52 9.08
N LEU A 188 10.17 -14.58 9.83
CA LEU A 188 10.44 -13.23 9.35
C LEU A 188 11.84 -13.13 8.73
N ARG A 189 11.91 -12.72 7.46
CA ARG A 189 13.17 -12.62 6.69
C ARG A 189 13.88 -11.29 6.91
N LEU A 190 14.24 -11.00 8.15
CA LEU A 190 14.83 -9.72 8.61
C LEU A 190 16.11 -9.31 7.87
N HIS A 191 16.82 -10.24 7.24
CA HIS A 191 18.12 -10.01 6.61
C HIS A 191 18.06 -9.81 5.09
N ASN A 192 16.87 -9.51 4.52
CA ASN A 192 16.75 -9.21 3.09
C ASN A 192 17.33 -7.84 2.75
N SER A 193 18.62 -7.81 2.37
CA SER A 193 19.38 -6.58 2.14
C SER A 193 18.77 -5.63 1.11
N PRO A 194 18.35 -6.08 -0.11
CA PRO A 194 17.78 -5.16 -1.10
C PRO A 194 16.48 -4.50 -0.65
N TYR A 195 15.61 -5.23 0.02
CA TYR A 195 14.36 -4.68 0.53
C TYR A 195 14.59 -3.70 1.69
N ARG A 196 15.59 -4.00 2.55
CA ARG A 196 15.98 -3.13 3.66
C ARG A 196 16.46 -1.76 3.20
N GLU A 197 17.27 -1.70 2.13
CA GLU A 197 17.74 -0.43 1.58
C GLU A 197 16.58 0.43 1.06
N ILE A 198 15.64 -0.16 0.33
CA ILE A 198 14.45 0.56 -0.15
C ILE A 198 13.60 1.07 1.03
N MET A 199 13.45 0.27 2.08
CA MET A 199 12.72 0.69 3.28
C MET A 199 13.45 1.81 4.03
N LYS A 200 14.78 1.85 3.98
CA LYS A 200 15.59 2.92 4.57
C LYS A 200 15.34 4.26 3.87
N ASP A 201 15.32 4.26 2.55
CA ASP A 201 14.97 5.47 1.77
C ASP A 201 13.56 5.96 2.10
N ARG A 202 12.59 5.05 2.20
CA ARG A 202 11.22 5.38 2.61
C ARG A 202 11.16 5.94 4.03
N PHE A 203 11.89 5.34 4.97
CA PHE A 203 11.98 5.81 6.34
C PHE A 203 12.54 7.25 6.40
N GLU A 204 13.64 7.52 5.71
CA GLU A 204 14.26 8.85 5.69
C GLU A 204 13.36 9.92 5.09
N GLN A 205 12.52 9.55 4.12
CA GLN A 205 11.56 10.45 3.48
C GLN A 205 10.29 10.71 4.30
N HIS A 206 9.84 9.74 5.08
CA HIS A 206 8.50 9.75 5.68
C HIS A 206 8.49 9.79 7.21
N VAL A 207 9.57 9.41 7.87
CA VAL A 207 9.59 9.27 9.33
C VAL A 207 10.39 10.37 10.00
N ARG A 208 9.68 11.43 10.35
CA ARG A 208 10.10 12.44 11.33
C ARG A 208 9.10 12.42 12.49
N GLY A 209 9.05 11.35 13.28
CA GLY A 209 8.06 11.18 14.34
C GLY A 209 8.49 10.14 15.37
N ASN A 210 7.54 9.60 16.16
CA ASN A 210 7.75 8.70 17.29
C ASN A 210 8.45 7.36 17.01
N ILE A 211 8.75 7.03 15.76
CA ILE A 211 9.54 5.85 15.42
C ILE A 211 11.02 6.19 15.70
N LYS A 212 11.54 5.63 16.78
CA LYS A 212 12.86 5.96 17.32
C LYS A 212 14.01 5.40 16.50
N SER A 213 13.80 4.36 15.72
CA SER A 213 14.85 3.74 14.94
C SER A 213 14.33 3.16 13.61
N PHE A 214 15.20 3.15 12.61
CA PHE A 214 14.91 2.46 11.35
C PHE A 214 14.70 0.95 11.57
N ASP A 215 15.40 0.34 12.51
CA ASP A 215 15.33 -1.09 12.75
C ASP A 215 13.92 -1.51 13.20
N THR A 216 13.36 -0.82 14.19
CA THR A 216 12.00 -1.13 14.67
C THR A 216 10.91 -0.82 13.63
N PHE A 217 11.11 0.22 12.82
CA PHE A 217 10.26 0.49 11.66
C PHE A 217 10.30 -0.65 10.65
N TYR A 218 11.51 -1.09 10.29
CA TYR A 218 11.70 -2.18 9.33
C TYR A 218 11.11 -3.49 9.84
N GLU A 219 11.33 -3.83 11.12
CA GLU A 219 10.75 -5.00 11.76
C GLU A 219 9.22 -4.97 11.72
N ALA A 220 8.61 -3.83 12.03
CA ALA A 220 7.15 -3.66 11.99
C ALA A 220 6.61 -3.82 10.56
N GLN A 221 7.23 -3.15 9.59
CA GLN A 221 6.83 -3.21 8.19
C GLN A 221 6.96 -4.63 7.63
N LEU A 222 8.07 -5.29 7.90
CA LEU A 222 8.30 -6.65 7.46
C LEU A 222 7.31 -7.64 8.11
N THR A 223 7.06 -7.50 9.41
CA THR A 223 6.06 -8.32 10.12
C THR A 223 4.69 -8.19 9.48
N TRP A 224 4.30 -6.98 9.13
CA TRP A 224 3.05 -6.69 8.45
C TRP A 224 2.96 -7.44 7.12
N GLU A 225 3.93 -7.22 6.24
CA GLU A 225 3.95 -7.80 4.89
C GLU A 225 4.09 -9.33 4.90
N GLU A 226 4.98 -9.87 5.73
CA GLU A 226 5.19 -11.32 5.79
C GLU A 226 4.01 -12.06 6.41
N THR A 227 3.25 -11.40 7.32
CA THR A 227 2.01 -11.97 7.84
C THR A 227 0.94 -12.07 6.74
N MET A 228 0.77 -11.02 5.93
CA MET A 228 -0.10 -11.09 4.76
C MET A 228 0.35 -12.14 3.75
N ALA A 229 1.66 -12.22 3.50
CA ALA A 229 2.22 -13.17 2.56
C ALA A 229 2.03 -14.63 3.01
N GLU A 230 2.25 -14.93 4.28
CA GLU A 230 2.02 -16.26 4.84
C GLU A 230 0.54 -16.67 4.72
N THR A 231 -0.40 -15.75 5.01
CA THR A 231 -1.84 -16.01 4.85
C THR A 231 -2.20 -16.31 3.40
N LEU A 232 -1.67 -15.54 2.45
CA LEU A 232 -1.90 -15.77 1.02
C LEU A 232 -1.26 -17.08 0.54
N ALA A 233 -0.07 -17.42 1.03
CA ALA A 233 0.57 -18.70 0.74
C ALA A 233 -0.25 -19.91 1.26
N GLN A 234 -0.80 -19.79 2.47
CA GLN A 234 -1.73 -20.80 3.02
C GLN A 234 -3.00 -20.89 2.17
N ALA A 235 -3.54 -19.76 1.71
CA ALA A 235 -4.71 -19.72 0.83
C ALA A 235 -4.45 -20.40 -0.52
N LEU A 236 -3.27 -20.20 -1.13
CA LEU A 236 -2.87 -20.90 -2.36
C LEU A 236 -2.87 -22.42 -2.23
N ASN A 237 -2.52 -22.93 -1.05
CA ASN A 237 -2.54 -24.37 -0.75
C ASN A 237 -3.96 -24.87 -0.41
N ARG A 238 -4.79 -24.02 0.17
CA ARG A 238 -6.16 -24.36 0.59
C ARG A 238 -7.16 -24.40 -0.56
N TYR A 239 -7.07 -23.42 -1.48
CA TYR A 239 -8.03 -23.27 -2.57
C TYR A 239 -7.56 -23.98 -3.84
N ALA A 240 -8.52 -24.55 -4.58
CA ALA A 240 -8.26 -25.26 -5.83
C ALA A 240 -7.53 -24.38 -6.88
N PRO A 241 -6.74 -24.97 -7.79
CA PRO A 241 -5.93 -24.22 -8.76
C PRO A 241 -6.72 -23.29 -9.70
N ASN A 242 -8.00 -23.54 -9.89
CA ASN A 242 -8.89 -22.71 -10.72
C ASN A 242 -9.55 -21.55 -9.95
N VAL A 243 -9.27 -21.40 -8.66
CA VAL A 243 -9.75 -20.28 -7.85
C VAL A 243 -8.74 -19.12 -7.92
N THR A 244 -9.19 -17.95 -8.29
CA THR A 244 -8.37 -16.73 -8.27
C THR A 244 -8.54 -15.99 -6.94
N ILE A 245 -7.45 -15.71 -6.26
CA ILE A 245 -7.44 -14.87 -5.06
C ILE A 245 -7.32 -13.41 -5.50
N VAL A 246 -8.27 -12.57 -5.17
CA VAL A 246 -8.24 -11.12 -5.39
C VAL A 246 -7.77 -10.47 -4.09
N ALA A 247 -6.53 -10.01 -4.07
CA ALA A 247 -5.91 -9.42 -2.88
C ALA A 247 -5.94 -7.89 -2.93
N LEU A 248 -6.67 -7.27 -2.02
CA LEU A 248 -6.75 -5.82 -1.88
C LEU A 248 -5.77 -5.37 -0.81
N ILE A 249 -4.76 -4.61 -1.22
CA ILE A 249 -3.68 -4.16 -0.34
C ILE A 249 -3.23 -2.75 -0.69
N GLY A 250 -2.67 -2.04 0.28
CA GLY A 250 -2.06 -0.74 0.06
C GLY A 250 -0.92 -0.80 -0.97
N LYS A 251 -0.84 0.17 -1.88
CA LYS A 251 0.20 0.23 -2.93
C LYS A 251 1.62 0.10 -2.38
N GLY A 252 1.86 0.62 -1.17
CA GLY A 252 3.15 0.54 -0.52
C GLY A 252 3.66 -0.88 -0.30
N HIS A 253 2.76 -1.85 -0.17
CA HIS A 253 3.07 -3.25 0.09
C HIS A 253 3.25 -4.10 -1.17
N MET A 254 3.09 -3.53 -2.37
CA MET A 254 3.17 -4.30 -3.63
C MET A 254 3.98 -3.64 -4.75
N SER A 255 4.46 -2.41 -4.55
CA SER A 255 5.17 -1.65 -5.58
C SER A 255 6.58 -2.20 -5.84
N HIS A 256 7.10 -1.95 -7.03
CA HIS A 256 8.46 -2.30 -7.47
C HIS A 256 8.76 -3.80 -7.48
N GLY A 257 7.74 -4.65 -7.66
CA GLY A 257 7.91 -6.11 -7.60
C GLY A 257 8.41 -6.63 -6.25
N LEU A 258 8.21 -5.84 -5.19
CA LEU A 258 8.65 -6.09 -3.82
C LEU A 258 7.44 -6.27 -2.89
N GLY A 259 7.71 -6.42 -1.59
CA GLY A 259 6.67 -6.56 -0.59
C GLY A 259 5.89 -7.87 -0.72
N VAL A 260 4.59 -7.82 -0.44
CA VAL A 260 3.71 -9.00 -0.32
C VAL A 260 3.79 -9.92 -1.54
N PRO A 261 3.68 -9.46 -2.81
CA PRO A 261 3.74 -10.36 -3.97
C PRO A 261 5.04 -11.19 -4.03
N LYS A 262 6.18 -10.55 -3.74
CA LYS A 262 7.48 -11.21 -3.71
C LYS A 262 7.59 -12.22 -2.57
N TRP A 263 7.09 -11.86 -1.39
CA TRP A 263 7.13 -12.76 -0.24
C TRP A 263 6.27 -13.98 -0.48
N VAL A 264 5.05 -13.84 -1.01
CA VAL A 264 4.19 -14.98 -1.37
C VAL A 264 4.87 -15.87 -2.41
N ALA A 265 5.43 -15.30 -3.48
CA ALA A 265 6.11 -16.07 -4.54
C ALA A 265 7.32 -16.85 -4.02
N SER A 266 8.00 -16.35 -2.98
CA SER A 266 9.11 -17.06 -2.35
C SER A 266 8.66 -18.20 -1.42
N LEU A 267 7.45 -18.15 -0.89
CA LEU A 267 6.84 -19.22 -0.09
C LEU A 267 6.21 -20.30 -0.98
N VAL A 268 5.42 -19.88 -1.96
CA VAL A 268 4.71 -20.75 -2.90
C VAL A 268 4.83 -20.17 -4.31
N PRO A 269 5.60 -20.80 -5.22
CA PRO A 269 5.68 -20.36 -6.61
C PRO A 269 4.29 -20.37 -7.27
N HIS A 270 3.86 -19.25 -7.84
CA HIS A 270 2.57 -19.12 -8.49
C HIS A 270 2.57 -17.97 -9.52
N ALA A 271 1.65 -18.06 -10.49
CA ALA A 271 1.39 -16.91 -11.38
C ALA A 271 0.59 -15.84 -10.64
N HIS A 272 1.03 -14.59 -10.72
CA HIS A 272 0.30 -13.45 -10.17
C HIS A 272 0.31 -12.25 -11.10
N ILE A 273 -0.63 -11.36 -10.89
CA ILE A 273 -0.75 -10.07 -11.57
C ILE A 273 -0.94 -8.98 -10.51
N THR A 274 -0.28 -7.86 -10.73
CA THR A 274 -0.44 -6.64 -9.92
C THR A 274 -1.10 -5.54 -10.75
N VAL A 275 -2.09 -4.89 -10.16
CA VAL A 275 -2.84 -3.77 -10.74
C VAL A 275 -2.72 -2.57 -9.83
N THR A 276 -2.17 -1.49 -10.35
CA THR A 276 -1.99 -0.25 -9.58
C THR A 276 -2.85 0.87 -10.16
N PRO A 277 -3.90 1.29 -9.46
CA PRO A 277 -4.65 2.48 -9.82
C PRO A 277 -3.77 3.72 -9.69
N VAL A 278 -3.74 4.57 -10.73
CA VAL A 278 -2.92 5.79 -10.76
C VAL A 278 -3.78 6.95 -11.26
N PRO A 279 -3.86 8.08 -10.55
CA PRO A 279 -4.62 9.23 -11.03
C PRO A 279 -3.97 9.85 -12.27
N MET A 280 -4.80 10.33 -13.19
CA MET A 280 -4.37 10.88 -14.47
C MET A 280 -3.40 12.07 -14.35
N ASN A 281 -3.49 12.83 -13.26
CA ASN A 281 -2.59 13.96 -12.98
C ASN A 281 -1.45 13.61 -12.00
N TYR A 282 -1.15 12.32 -11.83
CA TYR A 282 0.00 11.92 -11.04
C TYR A 282 1.29 12.46 -11.67
N PRO A 283 2.21 13.05 -10.88
CA PRO A 283 3.44 13.61 -11.44
C PRO A 283 4.23 12.52 -12.17
N HIS A 284 4.45 12.69 -13.47
CA HIS A 284 5.18 11.74 -14.31
C HIS A 284 6.60 11.44 -13.80
N SER A 285 7.20 12.37 -13.04
CA SER A 285 8.51 12.20 -12.41
C SER A 285 8.54 11.20 -11.24
N VAL A 286 7.37 10.77 -10.75
CA VAL A 286 7.24 9.88 -9.58
C VAL A 286 6.64 8.53 -9.98
N VAL A 287 6.24 8.34 -11.24
CA VAL A 287 5.68 7.08 -11.71
C VAL A 287 6.80 6.20 -12.23
N ASP A 288 7.07 5.18 -11.44
CA ASP A 288 7.97 4.10 -11.80
C ASP A 288 7.22 3.10 -12.71
N PRO A 289 7.78 2.69 -13.88
CA PRO A 289 7.23 1.61 -14.70
C PRO A 289 7.08 0.29 -13.93
N ASP A 290 7.80 0.11 -12.83
CA ASP A 290 7.72 -1.07 -11.98
C ASP A 290 6.58 -1.03 -10.93
N LEU A 291 5.62 -0.10 -11.06
CA LEU A 291 4.45 -0.03 -10.17
C LEU A 291 3.60 -1.31 -10.16
N GLY A 292 3.65 -2.10 -11.22
CA GLY A 292 2.92 -3.35 -11.35
C GLY A 292 2.83 -3.85 -12.79
N ASN A 293 2.15 -4.97 -13.00
CA ASN A 293 1.93 -5.51 -14.35
C ASN A 293 0.96 -4.64 -15.17
N TYR A 294 -0.01 -4.04 -14.49
CA TYR A 294 -0.98 -3.12 -15.08
C TYR A 294 -1.09 -1.86 -14.25
N VAL A 295 -1.16 -0.74 -14.95
CA VAL A 295 -1.53 0.56 -14.36
C VAL A 295 -2.94 0.91 -14.84
N TRP A 296 -3.85 1.16 -13.90
CA TRP A 296 -5.22 1.58 -14.21
C TRP A 296 -5.35 3.08 -13.99
N ILE A 297 -5.61 3.82 -15.07
CA ILE A 297 -5.72 5.28 -15.01
C ILE A 297 -7.07 5.66 -14.38
N THR A 298 -7.02 6.26 -13.21
CA THR A 298 -8.20 6.76 -12.50
C THR A 298 -8.41 8.24 -12.74
N GLU A 299 -9.53 8.76 -12.25
CA GLU A 299 -9.81 10.18 -12.28
C GLU A 299 -8.66 10.99 -11.68
N ALA A 300 -8.39 12.15 -12.28
CA ALA A 300 -7.40 13.08 -11.75
C ALA A 300 -7.75 13.44 -10.30
N VAL A 301 -6.76 13.47 -9.43
CA VAL A 301 -6.96 14.05 -8.11
C VAL A 301 -7.27 15.51 -8.32
N VAL A 302 -8.54 15.86 -8.20
CA VAL A 302 -8.93 17.26 -8.10
C VAL A 302 -8.48 17.71 -6.71
N THR A 303 -7.29 18.26 -6.64
CA THR A 303 -6.91 19.08 -5.51
C THR A 303 -7.84 20.30 -5.54
N ARG A 304 -9.08 20.09 -5.07
CA ARG A 304 -9.89 21.23 -4.67
C ARG A 304 -9.17 21.80 -3.46
N HIS A 305 -8.38 22.85 -3.69
CA HIS A 305 -7.75 23.65 -2.64
C HIS A 305 -8.80 24.37 -1.75
N ARG A 306 -10.04 23.90 -1.73
CA ARG A 306 -11.04 24.37 -0.79
C ARG A 306 -10.71 23.79 0.58
N GLY A 307 -10.05 24.63 1.38
CA GLY A 307 -9.93 24.38 2.80
C GLY A 307 -8.80 23.48 3.25
N ARG A 308 -7.83 23.08 2.40
CA ARG A 308 -6.67 22.35 2.88
C ARG A 308 -5.61 23.31 3.38
N LEU A 309 -5.37 23.23 4.69
CA LEU A 309 -4.28 23.95 5.34
C LEU A 309 -2.91 23.63 4.68
N GLY A 310 -2.74 22.40 4.18
CA GLY A 310 -1.53 21.95 3.49
C GLY A 310 -0.38 21.63 4.45
N ILE A 311 -0.69 21.00 5.55
CA ILE A 311 0.29 20.49 6.51
C ILE A 311 0.14 18.99 6.71
N MET A 312 1.24 18.34 7.07
CA MET A 312 1.27 17.02 7.67
C MET A 312 1.50 17.21 9.17
N ILE A 313 0.74 16.51 10.00
CA ILE A 313 0.78 16.66 11.46
C ILE A 313 0.93 15.31 12.17
N LEU A 314 1.41 15.38 13.43
CA LEU A 314 1.37 14.25 14.38
C LEU A 314 0.83 14.76 15.72
N PRO A 315 -0.06 14.00 16.39
CA PRO A 315 -0.43 14.26 17.79
C PRO A 315 0.81 14.12 18.69
N ILE A 316 0.86 14.86 19.77
CA ILE A 316 1.92 14.78 20.77
C ILE A 316 1.32 14.15 22.03
N GLU A 317 1.77 12.95 22.41
CA GLU A 317 1.18 12.18 23.52
C GLU A 317 1.42 12.81 24.92
N GLU A 318 2.47 13.64 25.07
CA GLU A 318 2.88 14.20 26.38
C GLU A 318 2.64 15.70 26.53
N GLN A 319 2.18 16.40 25.48
CA GLN A 319 1.94 17.83 25.50
C GLN A 319 0.63 18.18 24.78
N GLU A 320 -0.04 19.27 25.20
CA GLU A 320 -1.16 19.81 24.45
C GLU A 320 -0.68 20.30 23.08
N GLY A 321 -1.35 19.86 22.00
CA GLY A 321 -1.09 20.33 20.66
C GLY A 321 -0.83 19.24 19.62
N VAL A 322 -0.71 19.70 18.35
CA VAL A 322 -0.42 18.86 17.19
C VAL A 322 0.81 19.40 16.49
N ARG A 323 1.84 18.59 16.33
CA ARG A 323 3.10 19.00 15.68
C ARG A 323 2.98 19.02 14.16
N VAL A 324 3.37 20.11 13.55
CA VAL A 324 3.53 20.24 12.10
C VAL A 324 4.81 19.52 11.65
N MET A 325 4.64 18.50 10.85
CA MET A 325 5.77 17.69 10.33
C MET A 325 6.31 18.25 9.03
N SER A 326 5.43 18.72 8.16
CA SER A 326 5.80 19.36 6.90
C SER A 326 4.71 20.35 6.47
N VAL A 327 5.10 21.30 5.65
CA VAL A 327 4.22 22.30 5.04
C VAL A 327 4.37 22.19 3.52
N SER A 328 3.24 21.99 2.84
CA SER A 328 3.22 21.84 1.39
C SER A 328 3.52 23.16 0.68
N PRO A 329 4.36 23.18 -0.36
CA PRO A 329 4.62 24.37 -1.15
C PRO A 329 3.33 24.96 -1.74
N GLY A 330 3.17 26.30 -1.68
CA GLY A 330 2.01 27.01 -2.21
C GLY A 330 0.73 26.86 -1.37
N SER A 331 0.78 26.18 -0.23
CA SER A 331 -0.40 25.97 0.65
C SER A 331 -0.79 27.21 1.46
N ALA A 332 -2.00 27.19 2.00
CA ALA A 332 -2.48 28.22 2.95
C ALA A 332 -1.55 28.32 4.17
N ALA A 333 -1.09 27.19 4.68
CA ALA A 333 -0.13 27.13 5.78
C ALA A 333 1.20 27.82 5.44
N GLN A 334 1.76 27.55 4.26
CA GLN A 334 3.01 28.18 3.85
C GLN A 334 2.85 29.71 3.70
N ARG A 335 1.76 30.15 3.05
CA ARG A 335 1.48 31.59 2.90
C ARG A 335 1.29 32.30 4.25
N ALA A 336 0.74 31.58 5.22
CA ALA A 336 0.56 32.10 6.60
C ALA A 336 1.83 32.01 7.47
N GLY A 337 2.90 31.40 6.96
CA GLY A 337 4.18 31.29 7.66
C GLY A 337 4.27 30.15 8.66
N LEU A 338 3.41 29.10 8.56
CA LEU A 338 3.62 27.84 9.29
C LEU A 338 4.92 27.17 8.82
N GLN A 339 5.59 26.52 9.75
CA GLN A 339 6.86 25.82 9.52
C GLN A 339 6.82 24.41 10.09
N ALA A 340 7.64 23.53 9.52
CA ALA A 340 7.87 22.22 10.12
C ALA A 340 8.52 22.40 11.52
N GLY A 341 8.01 21.66 12.51
CA GLY A 341 8.41 21.79 13.90
C GLY A 341 7.47 22.64 14.76
N ASP A 342 6.62 23.47 14.18
CA ASP A 342 5.58 24.20 14.94
C ASP A 342 4.64 23.21 15.65
N VAL A 343 4.16 23.58 16.82
CA VAL A 343 3.10 22.85 17.52
C VAL A 343 1.85 23.71 17.52
N ILE A 344 0.78 23.25 16.90
CA ILE A 344 -0.51 23.92 16.90
C ILE A 344 -1.20 23.65 18.22
N LEU A 345 -1.36 24.67 19.03
CA LEU A 345 -2.01 24.60 20.35
C LEU A 345 -3.52 24.89 20.26
N ARG A 346 -3.89 25.87 19.43
CA ARG A 346 -5.30 26.30 19.27
C ARG A 346 -5.57 26.70 17.83
N ILE A 347 -6.81 26.50 17.42
CA ILE A 347 -7.38 27.07 16.19
C ILE A 347 -8.63 27.84 16.62
N ASP A 348 -8.68 29.13 16.30
CA ASP A 348 -9.68 30.09 16.82
C ASP A 348 -9.74 29.99 18.36
N ASP A 349 -10.90 29.65 18.91
CA ASP A 349 -11.09 29.53 20.35
C ASP A 349 -10.95 28.11 20.88
N LYS A 350 -10.70 27.12 20.00
CA LYS A 350 -10.65 25.70 20.36
C LYS A 350 -9.22 25.20 20.54
N THR A 351 -8.95 24.54 21.68
CA THR A 351 -7.71 23.79 21.88
C THR A 351 -7.68 22.59 20.93
N VAL A 352 -6.54 22.37 20.29
CA VAL A 352 -6.31 21.30 19.34
C VAL A 352 -5.37 20.27 20.00
N ARG A 353 -5.84 19.04 20.18
CA ARG A 353 -5.06 17.92 20.75
C ARG A 353 -4.92 16.77 19.76
N THR A 354 -5.88 16.64 18.85
CA THR A 354 -5.96 15.55 17.88
C THR A 354 -6.16 16.07 16.46
N PHE A 355 -6.04 15.18 15.49
CA PHE A 355 -6.41 15.47 14.10
C PHE A 355 -7.89 15.84 13.99
N GLU A 356 -8.75 15.14 14.73
CA GLU A 356 -10.21 15.35 14.74
C GLU A 356 -10.57 16.75 15.26
N ASP A 357 -9.89 17.22 16.31
CA ASP A 357 -10.08 18.58 16.83
C ASP A 357 -9.77 19.63 15.78
N MET A 358 -8.62 19.47 15.12
CA MET A 358 -8.19 20.37 14.06
C MET A 358 -9.15 20.30 12.86
N HIS A 359 -9.50 19.09 12.42
CA HIS A 359 -10.38 18.89 11.27
C HIS A 359 -11.76 19.48 11.52
N GLY A 360 -12.34 19.21 12.70
CA GLY A 360 -13.63 19.75 13.08
C GLY A 360 -13.66 21.28 13.12
N GLU A 361 -12.56 21.94 13.53
CA GLU A 361 -12.49 23.39 13.54
C GLU A 361 -12.33 23.98 12.13
N LEU A 362 -11.52 23.34 11.28
CA LEU A 362 -11.28 23.77 9.90
C LEU A 362 -12.45 23.49 8.94
N GLN A 363 -13.36 22.59 9.31
CA GLN A 363 -14.60 22.37 8.55
C GLN A 363 -15.64 23.48 8.71
N LYS A 364 -15.51 24.31 9.76
CA LYS A 364 -16.35 25.50 9.87
C LYS A 364 -16.05 26.43 8.69
N GLN A 365 -17.05 26.74 7.89
CA GLN A 365 -16.95 27.54 6.65
C GLN A 365 -16.53 28.98 6.93
N ARG A 366 -15.35 29.16 7.52
CA ARG A 366 -14.73 30.47 7.72
C ARG A 366 -13.64 30.69 6.69
N ARG A 367 -13.52 31.88 6.18
CA ARG A 367 -12.48 32.28 5.25
C ARG A 367 -11.10 32.39 5.92
N THR A 368 -11.07 32.70 7.20
CA THR A 368 -9.85 32.87 7.98
C THR A 368 -9.94 32.13 9.30
N HIS A 369 -8.84 31.54 9.72
CA HIS A 369 -8.67 30.90 11.02
C HIS A 369 -7.46 31.51 11.75
N ARG A 370 -7.57 31.70 13.03
CA ARG A 370 -6.46 32.14 13.88
C ARG A 370 -5.82 30.97 14.55
N PHE A 371 -4.52 30.78 14.33
CA PHE A 371 -3.74 29.70 14.92
C PHE A 371 -2.87 30.24 16.03
N LEU A 372 -2.82 29.58 17.17
CA LEU A 372 -1.81 29.75 18.20
C LEU A 372 -0.83 28.58 18.08
N LEU A 373 0.42 28.90 17.85
CA LEU A 373 1.50 27.98 17.64
C LEU A 373 2.54 28.09 18.73
N LEU A 374 3.19 26.99 19.07
CA LEU A 374 4.45 27.00 19.80
C LEU A 374 5.59 26.71 18.80
N ARG A 375 6.50 27.67 18.62
CA ARG A 375 7.70 27.54 17.78
C ARG A 375 8.94 27.64 18.67
N GLY A 376 9.63 26.52 18.85
CA GLY A 376 10.63 26.43 19.92
C GLY A 376 9.95 26.59 21.29
N ASN A 377 10.25 27.70 21.99
CA ASN A 377 9.64 28.03 23.29
C ASN A 377 8.76 29.29 23.25
N GLU A 378 8.46 29.81 22.06
CA GLU A 378 7.68 31.06 21.91
C GLU A 378 6.29 30.73 21.34
N GLU A 379 5.26 31.33 21.95
CA GLU A 379 3.90 31.30 21.42
C GLU A 379 3.75 32.34 20.30
N ILE A 380 3.31 31.91 19.14
CA ILE A 380 3.14 32.74 17.95
C ILE A 380 1.69 32.63 17.48
N ALA A 381 1.01 33.77 17.31
CA ALA A 381 -0.30 33.78 16.69
C ALA A 381 -0.17 34.18 15.21
N ILE A 382 -0.75 33.35 14.34
CA ILE A 382 -0.84 33.61 12.90
C ILE A 382 -2.29 33.54 12.43
N THR A 383 -2.58 34.21 11.32
CA THR A 383 -3.88 34.09 10.65
C THR A 383 -3.70 33.32 9.33
N VAL A 384 -4.46 32.27 9.15
CA VAL A 384 -4.45 31.46 7.95
C VAL A 384 -5.71 31.77 7.14
N GLU A 385 -5.51 32.19 5.91
CA GLU A 385 -6.60 32.39 4.95
C GLU A 385 -6.82 31.10 4.17
N MET A 386 -8.03 30.52 4.32
CA MET A 386 -8.46 29.31 3.62
C MET A 386 -9.13 29.71 2.31
N GLU A 387 -8.76 29.05 1.22
CA GLU A 387 -9.36 29.29 -0.11
C GLU A 387 -10.65 28.51 -0.32
#